data_7b45badf4dd84f2d69a9ebd5a6b1d158
#
_entry.id   7b45badf4dd84f2d69a9ebd5a6b1d158
#
_cell.length_a   1.000
_cell.length_b   1.000
_cell.length_c   1.000
_cell.angle_alpha   90.00
_cell.angle_beta   90.00
_cell.angle_gamma   90.00
#
_symmetry.space_group_name_H-M   'P 1'
#
loop_
_entity.id
_entity.type
_entity.pdbx_description
1 polymer ?
#
loop_
_entity_poly.entity_id
_entity_poly.type
_entity_poly.pdbx_seq_one_letter_code
_entity_poly.pdbx_strand_id
1 'polypeptide(L)'
;MSGVNKACCSIPPVVAKGYQPKGEYKTIGGLKTYVTGPESATKAILVIYDIFGFFDQTVQGADILAHSSSQKYRVFIPDFFEGSPAHITWFPPQNDDHKHKLGNFFKTKAAPPNTLPKIPGIVSEANQLASGEKFESWSILGYCWGGKIATLATGQDNSIFKAAVQCHPAMLDPEDAKKVNVPMAVLASKDENPEDVEKFGNNLTKPGYVETFPTQIHGWMAARSNLEDEEVKKEYERGYKTALEFLQKHA
;
A
#
# COMPACT_ATOMS: atom_id res chain seq x y z
N MET A 1 25.46 -6.97 20.32
CA MET A 1 25.40 -6.84 18.85
C MET A 1 24.68 -8.06 18.33
N SER A 2 23.35 -7.97 18.20
CA SER A 2 22.52 -9.04 17.63
C SER A 2 22.57 -8.90 16.11
N GLY A 3 23.22 -9.85 15.45
CA GLY A 3 23.29 -9.94 14.01
C GLY A 3 21.89 -10.10 13.42
N VAL A 4 21.38 -9.09 12.76
CA VAL A 4 20.19 -9.20 11.91
C VAL A 4 20.57 -10.17 10.78
N ASN A 5 19.88 -11.29 10.74
CA ASN A 5 20.11 -12.35 9.77
C ASN A 5 19.84 -11.78 8.36
N LYS A 6 20.87 -11.58 7.54
CA LYS A 6 20.79 -11.03 6.17
C LYS A 6 19.88 -11.83 5.21
N ALA A 7 19.38 -12.97 5.64
CA ALA A 7 18.48 -13.84 4.86
C ALA A 7 16.99 -13.55 5.07
N CYS A 8 16.61 -12.55 5.89
CA CYS A 8 15.22 -12.39 6.33
C CYS A 8 14.27 -11.83 5.27
N CYS A 9 14.75 -11.02 4.31
CA CYS A 9 13.94 -10.47 3.21
C CYS A 9 14.80 -10.38 1.95
N SER A 10 14.72 -11.37 1.08
CA SER A 10 15.31 -11.30 -0.26
C SER A 10 14.20 -10.98 -1.26
N ILE A 11 14.24 -9.79 -1.84
CA ILE A 11 13.34 -9.42 -2.92
C ILE A 11 13.77 -10.18 -4.19
N PRO A 12 12.85 -10.89 -4.86
CA PRO A 12 13.16 -11.56 -6.12
C PRO A 12 13.47 -10.51 -7.21
N PRO A 13 14.16 -10.89 -8.29
CA PRO A 13 14.38 -10.01 -9.42
C PRO A 13 13.07 -9.41 -9.93
N VAL A 14 13.03 -8.09 -10.02
CA VAL A 14 11.84 -7.34 -10.46
C VAL A 14 11.75 -7.38 -11.98
N VAL A 15 10.55 -7.66 -12.51
CA VAL A 15 10.27 -7.74 -13.94
C VAL A 15 9.76 -6.39 -14.43
N ALA A 16 10.47 -5.80 -15.41
CA ALA A 16 10.12 -4.48 -15.94
C ALA A 16 8.92 -4.49 -16.88
N LYS A 17 8.76 -5.56 -17.68
CA LYS A 17 7.67 -5.74 -18.65
C LYS A 17 7.16 -7.17 -18.68
N GLY A 18 5.85 -7.33 -18.92
CA GLY A 18 5.26 -8.65 -19.08
C GLY A 18 5.24 -9.47 -17.79
N TYR A 19 5.05 -8.81 -16.68
CA TYR A 19 4.94 -9.48 -15.38
C TYR A 19 3.82 -10.51 -15.40
N GLN A 20 4.09 -11.70 -14.85
CA GLN A 20 3.11 -12.75 -14.69
C GLN A 20 2.68 -12.81 -13.21
N PRO A 21 1.44 -12.41 -12.89
CA PRO A 21 0.92 -12.45 -11.53
C PRO A 21 0.97 -13.87 -10.95
N LYS A 22 1.35 -13.98 -9.66
CA LYS A 22 1.42 -15.26 -8.94
C LYS A 22 0.12 -15.63 -8.23
N GLY A 23 -0.76 -14.66 -8.06
CA GLY A 23 -2.06 -14.82 -7.40
C GLY A 23 -3.21 -14.98 -8.40
N GLU A 24 -4.40 -14.85 -7.88
CA GLU A 24 -5.67 -14.99 -8.63
C GLU A 24 -6.64 -13.87 -8.27
N TYR A 25 -7.66 -13.68 -9.11
CA TYR A 25 -8.75 -12.74 -8.82
C TYR A 25 -9.95 -13.50 -8.23
N LYS A 26 -10.45 -13.00 -7.10
CA LYS A 26 -11.66 -13.47 -6.41
C LYS A 26 -12.62 -12.31 -6.20
N THR A 27 -13.88 -12.59 -5.95
CA THR A 27 -14.83 -11.59 -5.43
C THR A 27 -14.78 -11.65 -3.90
N ILE A 28 -14.47 -10.54 -3.23
CA ILE A 28 -14.40 -10.43 -1.77
C ILE A 28 -15.05 -9.11 -1.37
N GLY A 29 -16.02 -9.14 -0.47
CA GLY A 29 -16.78 -7.94 -0.09
C GLY A 29 -17.52 -7.31 -1.28
N GLY A 30 -17.92 -8.13 -2.27
CA GLY A 30 -18.56 -7.68 -3.50
C GLY A 30 -17.60 -7.05 -4.52
N LEU A 31 -16.29 -6.94 -4.23
CA LEU A 31 -15.28 -6.34 -5.09
C LEU A 31 -14.39 -7.40 -5.74
N LYS A 32 -14.03 -7.20 -7.03
CA LYS A 32 -12.94 -7.94 -7.65
C LYS A 32 -11.67 -7.69 -6.85
N THR A 33 -11.05 -8.73 -6.33
CA THR A 33 -9.88 -8.64 -5.44
C THR A 33 -8.76 -9.52 -5.96
N TYR A 34 -7.57 -8.96 -6.17
CA TYR A 34 -6.38 -9.76 -6.39
C TYR A 34 -5.92 -10.35 -5.07
N VAL A 35 -5.71 -11.67 -5.05
CA VAL A 35 -5.32 -12.43 -3.85
C VAL A 35 -4.07 -13.20 -4.16
N THR A 36 -3.02 -13.02 -3.35
CA THR A 36 -1.74 -13.71 -3.52
C THR A 36 -1.15 -14.16 -2.18
N GLY A 37 -0.16 -15.01 -2.22
CA GLY A 37 0.50 -15.57 -1.05
C GLY A 37 0.01 -16.99 -0.70
N PRO A 38 0.77 -17.73 0.12
CA PRO A 38 0.44 -19.11 0.46
C PRO A 38 -0.83 -19.18 1.31
N GLU A 39 -1.65 -20.21 1.08
CA GLU A 39 -2.87 -20.46 1.87
C GLU A 39 -2.57 -20.72 3.35
N SER A 40 -1.37 -21.21 3.64
CA SER A 40 -0.89 -21.44 5.02
C SER A 40 -0.48 -20.15 5.74
N ALA A 41 -0.50 -18.98 5.09
CA ALA A 41 -0.17 -17.74 5.76
C ALA A 41 -1.18 -17.41 6.86
N THR A 42 -0.70 -17.13 8.07
CA THR A 42 -1.54 -16.79 9.22
C THR A 42 -1.74 -15.27 9.36
N LYS A 43 -0.98 -14.46 8.64
CA LYS A 43 -1.05 -13.00 8.64
C LYS A 43 -1.47 -12.46 7.28
N ALA A 44 -2.22 -11.36 7.29
CA ALA A 44 -2.76 -10.77 6.08
C ALA A 44 -2.36 -9.30 5.92
N ILE A 45 -2.27 -8.86 4.66
CA ILE A 45 -2.07 -7.45 4.28
C ILE A 45 -3.22 -7.04 3.36
N LEU A 46 -3.94 -5.99 3.74
CA LEU A 46 -4.83 -5.27 2.85
C LEU A 46 -4.03 -4.19 2.12
N VAL A 47 -3.96 -4.28 0.82
CA VAL A 47 -3.30 -3.29 -0.04
C VAL A 47 -4.34 -2.37 -0.67
N ILE A 48 -4.15 -1.08 -0.50
CA ILE A 48 -4.94 -0.04 -1.15
C ILE A 48 -4.07 0.59 -2.23
N TYR A 49 -4.43 0.38 -3.48
CA TYR A 49 -3.68 0.86 -4.63
C TYR A 49 -3.72 2.39 -4.78
N ASP A 50 -3.01 2.93 -5.74
CA ASP A 50 -3.11 4.32 -6.14
C ASP A 50 -4.38 4.58 -7.00
N ILE A 51 -4.56 5.80 -7.48
CA ILE A 51 -5.75 6.15 -8.28
C ILE A 51 -5.85 5.43 -9.62
N PHE A 52 -4.79 4.74 -10.06
CA PHE A 52 -4.75 4.06 -11.36
C PHE A 52 -5.20 2.59 -11.29
N GLY A 53 -5.43 2.05 -10.09
CA GLY A 53 -5.93 0.69 -9.92
C GLY A 53 -4.87 -0.39 -10.14
N PHE A 54 -5.24 -1.47 -10.84
CA PHE A 54 -4.34 -2.58 -11.11
C PHE A 54 -3.33 -2.24 -12.21
N PHE A 55 -2.07 -2.11 -11.83
CA PHE A 55 -0.92 -2.04 -12.73
C PHE A 55 0.04 -3.19 -12.42
N ASP A 56 0.83 -3.62 -13.41
CA ASP A 56 1.78 -4.72 -13.24
C ASP A 56 2.73 -4.47 -12.07
N GLN A 57 3.19 -3.24 -11.89
CA GLN A 57 4.05 -2.84 -10.78
C GLN A 57 3.36 -3.01 -9.42
N THR A 58 2.07 -2.63 -9.32
CA THR A 58 1.28 -2.76 -8.09
C THR A 58 1.01 -4.23 -7.75
N VAL A 59 0.67 -5.03 -8.76
CA VAL A 59 0.42 -6.47 -8.62
C VAL A 59 1.71 -7.22 -8.27
N GLN A 60 2.83 -6.89 -8.94
CA GLN A 60 4.16 -7.43 -8.61
C GLN A 60 4.57 -7.09 -7.18
N GLY A 61 4.28 -5.86 -6.75
CA GLY A 61 4.50 -5.43 -5.37
C GLY A 61 3.75 -6.26 -4.34
N ALA A 62 2.49 -6.60 -4.62
CA ALA A 62 1.71 -7.48 -3.76
C ALA A 62 2.33 -8.90 -3.68
N ASP A 63 2.80 -9.42 -4.81
CA ASP A 63 3.49 -10.71 -4.83
C ASP A 63 4.82 -10.69 -4.06
N ILE A 64 5.54 -9.57 -4.10
CA ILE A 64 6.74 -9.35 -3.28
C ILE A 64 6.36 -9.37 -1.79
N LEU A 65 5.35 -8.62 -1.38
CA LEU A 65 4.87 -8.59 0.00
C LEU A 65 4.47 -9.98 0.51
N ALA A 66 3.83 -10.78 -0.35
CA ALA A 66 3.36 -12.11 -0.01
C ALA A 66 4.47 -13.14 0.19
N HIS A 67 5.55 -13.06 -0.62
CA HIS A 67 6.48 -14.18 -0.77
C HIS A 67 7.92 -13.89 -0.34
N SER A 68 8.34 -12.62 -0.17
CA SER A 68 9.76 -12.25 -0.09
C SER A 68 10.33 -12.18 1.31
N SER A 69 9.56 -12.49 2.35
CA SER A 69 10.04 -12.51 3.72
C SER A 69 9.93 -13.90 4.36
N SER A 70 10.59 -14.12 5.50
CA SER A 70 10.42 -15.35 6.28
C SER A 70 8.99 -15.46 6.82
N GLN A 71 8.41 -14.35 7.28
CA GLN A 71 6.99 -14.26 7.55
C GLN A 71 6.23 -14.17 6.21
N LYS A 72 5.41 -15.16 5.92
CA LYS A 72 4.54 -15.11 4.74
C LYS A 72 3.23 -14.41 5.06
N TYR A 73 2.72 -13.69 4.05
CA TYR A 73 1.46 -12.97 4.15
C TYR A 73 0.48 -13.42 3.07
N ARG A 74 -0.80 -13.45 3.42
CA ARG A 74 -1.87 -13.45 2.42
C ARG A 74 -2.18 -11.99 2.09
N VAL A 75 -2.07 -11.60 0.82
CA VAL A 75 -2.20 -10.21 0.38
C VAL A 75 -3.43 -10.05 -0.47
N PHE A 76 -4.18 -8.98 -0.20
CA PHE A 76 -5.46 -8.67 -0.84
C PHE A 76 -5.42 -7.27 -1.43
N ILE A 77 -5.71 -7.10 -2.72
CA ILE A 77 -5.92 -5.81 -3.38
C ILE A 77 -7.35 -5.75 -3.92
N PRO A 78 -8.31 -5.17 -3.20
CA PRO A 78 -9.67 -4.97 -3.71
C PRO A 78 -9.73 -3.85 -4.76
N ASP A 79 -10.59 -4.03 -5.76
CA ASP A 79 -10.87 -3.00 -6.77
C ASP A 79 -11.89 -1.98 -6.25
N PHE A 80 -11.43 -1.03 -5.46
CA PHE A 80 -12.28 0.01 -4.86
C PHE A 80 -12.95 0.93 -5.89
N PHE A 81 -12.40 1.00 -7.12
CA PHE A 81 -12.96 1.81 -8.21
C PHE A 81 -13.85 1.03 -9.16
N GLU A 82 -14.03 -0.28 -8.93
CA GLU A 82 -14.97 -1.13 -9.65
C GLU A 82 -14.77 -1.05 -11.18
N GLY A 83 -13.51 -1.19 -11.63
CA GLY A 83 -13.12 -1.13 -13.03
C GLY A 83 -13.09 0.28 -13.64
N SER A 84 -13.22 1.32 -12.80
CA SER A 84 -13.24 2.71 -13.26
C SER A 84 -12.16 3.57 -12.58
N PRO A 85 -10.87 3.19 -12.63
CA PRO A 85 -9.77 3.99 -12.09
C PRO A 85 -9.54 5.26 -12.91
N ALA A 86 -8.73 6.18 -12.39
CA ALA A 86 -8.24 7.31 -13.16
C ALA A 86 -7.32 6.84 -14.28
N HIS A 87 -7.37 7.49 -15.43
CA HIS A 87 -6.45 7.17 -16.51
C HIS A 87 -5.04 7.71 -16.21
N ILE A 88 -4.00 6.92 -16.48
CA ILE A 88 -2.61 7.26 -16.14
C ILE A 88 -2.15 8.60 -16.77
N THR A 89 -2.66 8.96 -17.93
CA THR A 89 -2.32 10.21 -18.62
C THR A 89 -2.90 11.47 -17.96
N TRP A 90 -3.86 11.33 -17.01
CA TRP A 90 -4.40 12.48 -16.31
C TRP A 90 -3.44 13.06 -15.26
N PHE A 91 -2.42 12.29 -14.85
CA PHE A 91 -1.47 12.74 -13.84
C PHE A 91 0.01 12.56 -14.29
N PRO A 92 0.85 13.57 -14.12
CA PRO A 92 0.51 14.94 -13.69
C PRO A 92 -0.36 15.66 -14.73
N PRO A 93 -1.34 16.51 -14.32
CA PRO A 93 -2.28 17.12 -15.23
C PRO A 93 -1.58 18.08 -16.18
N GLN A 94 -1.71 17.84 -17.50
CA GLN A 94 -1.07 18.62 -18.55
C GLN A 94 -1.95 19.78 -19.07
N ASN A 95 -3.25 19.78 -18.74
CA ASN A 95 -4.23 20.74 -19.21
C ASN A 95 -5.41 20.82 -18.22
N ASP A 96 -6.33 21.72 -18.47
CA ASP A 96 -7.49 21.94 -17.58
C ASP A 96 -8.50 20.79 -17.62
N ASP A 97 -8.62 20.07 -18.73
CA ASP A 97 -9.44 18.85 -18.82
C ASP A 97 -8.92 17.77 -17.86
N HIS A 98 -7.60 17.53 -17.83
CA HIS A 98 -6.99 16.60 -16.87
C HIS A 98 -7.20 17.04 -15.42
N LYS A 99 -7.04 18.34 -15.12
CA LYS A 99 -7.31 18.88 -13.77
C LYS A 99 -8.76 18.66 -13.37
N HIS A 100 -9.69 18.92 -14.28
CA HIS A 100 -11.12 18.76 -14.03
C HIS A 100 -11.48 17.27 -13.81
N LYS A 101 -10.98 16.37 -14.65
CA LYS A 101 -11.19 14.91 -14.53
C LYS A 101 -10.67 14.38 -13.20
N LEU A 102 -9.43 14.72 -12.83
CA LEU A 102 -8.84 14.35 -11.54
C LEU A 102 -9.63 14.94 -10.37
N GLY A 103 -9.97 16.23 -10.44
CA GLY A 103 -10.75 16.89 -9.40
C GLY A 103 -12.11 16.22 -9.18
N ASN A 104 -12.80 15.86 -10.27
CA ASN A 104 -14.06 15.12 -10.20
C ASN A 104 -13.86 13.69 -9.64
N PHE A 105 -12.81 12.99 -10.07
CA PHE A 105 -12.48 11.66 -9.60
C PHE A 105 -12.27 11.63 -8.08
N PHE A 106 -11.47 12.57 -7.54
CA PHE A 106 -11.25 12.70 -6.10
C PHE A 106 -12.51 13.06 -5.31
N LYS A 107 -13.41 13.87 -5.89
CA LYS A 107 -14.67 14.24 -5.23
C LYS A 107 -15.72 13.12 -5.26
N THR A 108 -15.61 12.18 -6.18
CA THR A 108 -16.59 11.12 -6.41
C THR A 108 -16.02 9.75 -6.09
N LYS A 109 -15.29 9.12 -7.02
CA LYS A 109 -14.79 7.74 -6.90
C LYS A 109 -13.80 7.56 -5.77
N ALA A 110 -12.84 8.48 -5.63
CA ALA A 110 -11.76 8.42 -4.64
C ALA A 110 -12.07 9.17 -3.34
N ALA A 111 -13.30 9.58 -3.10
CA ALA A 111 -13.68 10.19 -1.83
C ALA A 111 -13.59 9.14 -0.70
N PRO A 112 -12.84 9.39 0.41
CA PRO A 112 -12.66 8.42 1.48
C PRO A 112 -13.95 7.82 2.06
N PRO A 113 -15.07 8.57 2.18
CA PRO A 113 -16.34 7.99 2.64
C PRO A 113 -16.91 6.88 1.75
N ASN A 114 -16.48 6.77 0.49
CA ASN A 114 -16.91 5.70 -0.41
C ASN A 114 -16.08 4.41 -0.25
N THR A 115 -14.94 4.48 0.41
CA THR A 115 -13.97 3.37 0.55
C THR A 115 -13.92 2.83 1.97
N LEU A 116 -13.80 3.71 2.97
CA LEU A 116 -13.62 3.30 4.36
C LEU A 116 -14.71 2.35 4.87
N PRO A 117 -16.02 2.57 4.61
CA PRO A 117 -17.07 1.67 5.06
C PRO A 117 -17.04 0.26 4.45
N LYS A 118 -16.36 0.08 3.29
CA LYS A 118 -16.24 -1.22 2.63
C LYS A 118 -15.20 -2.13 3.31
N ILE A 119 -14.18 -1.54 3.97
CA ILE A 119 -13.04 -2.27 4.53
C ILE A 119 -13.44 -3.37 5.53
N PRO A 120 -14.31 -3.12 6.52
CA PRO A 120 -14.69 -4.17 7.48
C PRO A 120 -15.34 -5.39 6.82
N GLY A 121 -16.22 -5.18 5.83
CA GLY A 121 -16.86 -6.27 5.08
C GLY A 121 -15.87 -7.09 4.27
N ILE A 122 -14.92 -6.42 3.59
CA ILE A 122 -13.83 -7.07 2.85
C ILE A 122 -12.99 -7.95 3.77
N VAL A 123 -12.57 -7.42 4.91
CA VAL A 123 -11.74 -8.17 5.87
C VAL A 123 -12.51 -9.35 6.47
N SER A 124 -13.78 -9.15 6.79
CA SER A 124 -14.65 -10.22 7.32
C SER A 124 -14.76 -11.39 6.34
N GLU A 125 -14.99 -11.12 5.06
CA GLU A 125 -15.09 -12.15 4.03
C GLU A 125 -13.72 -12.77 3.70
N ALA A 126 -12.67 -11.96 3.63
CA ALA A 126 -11.30 -12.43 3.40
C ALA A 126 -10.82 -13.38 4.51
N ASN A 127 -11.27 -13.23 5.76
CA ASN A 127 -10.96 -14.15 6.84
C ASN A 127 -11.43 -15.58 6.56
N GLN A 128 -12.42 -15.80 5.70
CA GLN A 128 -12.87 -17.14 5.28
C GLN A 128 -11.81 -17.88 4.44
N LEU A 129 -10.80 -17.17 3.94
CA LEU A 129 -9.66 -17.72 3.21
C LEU A 129 -8.45 -18.03 4.12
N ALA A 130 -8.55 -17.81 5.42
CA ALA A 130 -7.51 -18.17 6.36
C ALA A 130 -7.44 -19.69 6.55
N SER A 131 -6.27 -20.21 6.85
CA SER A 131 -6.08 -21.64 7.18
C SER A 131 -6.69 -22.05 8.53
N GLY A 132 -7.02 -21.05 9.38
CA GLY A 132 -7.73 -21.19 10.64
C GLY A 132 -9.08 -20.47 10.60
N GLU A 133 -9.60 -20.12 11.75
CA GLU A 133 -10.88 -19.42 11.89
C GLU A 133 -10.85 -18.02 11.26
N LYS A 134 -9.68 -17.36 11.37
CA LYS A 134 -9.38 -16.04 10.79
C LYS A 134 -7.87 -15.84 10.74
N PHE A 135 -7.41 -14.79 10.03
CA PHE A 135 -6.00 -14.38 10.12
C PHE A 135 -5.68 -13.86 11.54
N GLU A 136 -4.49 -14.25 12.05
CA GLU A 136 -3.99 -13.84 13.37
C GLU A 136 -3.80 -12.32 13.46
N SER A 137 -3.37 -11.71 12.37
CA SER A 137 -3.21 -10.27 12.28
C SER A 137 -3.46 -9.74 10.87
N TRP A 138 -3.91 -8.48 10.81
CA TRP A 138 -4.06 -7.70 9.61
C TRP A 138 -3.14 -6.49 9.64
N SER A 139 -2.47 -6.23 8.53
CA SER A 139 -1.78 -4.97 8.25
C SER A 139 -2.42 -4.29 7.06
N ILE A 140 -2.16 -3.00 6.91
CA ILE A 140 -2.63 -2.22 5.76
C ILE A 140 -1.45 -1.52 5.09
N LEU A 141 -1.39 -1.56 3.76
CA LEU A 141 -0.41 -0.82 2.97
C LEU A 141 -1.13 -0.02 1.90
N GLY A 142 -0.82 1.26 1.80
CA GLY A 142 -1.46 2.14 0.83
C GLY A 142 -0.46 2.91 -0.04
N TYR A 143 -0.77 3.00 -1.34
CA TYR A 143 0.00 3.78 -2.30
C TYR A 143 -0.74 5.07 -2.66
N CYS A 144 -0.05 6.22 -2.66
CA CYS A 144 -0.64 7.48 -3.08
C CYS A 144 -1.93 7.79 -2.30
N TRP A 145 -3.07 7.82 -2.98
CA TRP A 145 -4.41 7.90 -2.41
C TRP A 145 -4.67 6.81 -1.36
N GLY A 146 -4.25 5.59 -1.65
CA GLY A 146 -4.35 4.47 -0.71
C GLY A 146 -3.63 4.71 0.61
N GLY A 147 -2.55 5.52 0.62
CA GLY A 147 -1.87 5.97 1.83
C GLY A 147 -2.79 6.78 2.73
N LYS A 148 -3.57 7.70 2.15
CA LYS A 148 -4.60 8.46 2.90
C LYS A 148 -5.66 7.53 3.48
N ILE A 149 -6.14 6.55 2.69
CA ILE A 149 -7.13 5.58 3.18
C ILE A 149 -6.55 4.74 4.32
N ALA A 150 -5.30 4.26 4.20
CA ALA A 150 -4.63 3.51 5.26
C ALA A 150 -4.50 4.31 6.56
N THR A 151 -4.13 5.59 6.46
CA THR A 151 -4.06 6.51 7.60
C THR A 151 -5.41 6.66 8.28
N LEU A 152 -6.46 6.96 7.51
CA LEU A 152 -7.81 7.14 8.07
C LEU A 152 -8.39 5.84 8.65
N ALA A 153 -8.13 4.69 8.02
CA ALA A 153 -8.58 3.39 8.52
C ALA A 153 -7.92 3.00 9.85
N THR A 154 -6.65 3.36 10.03
CA THR A 154 -5.90 3.09 11.27
C THR A 154 -6.15 4.12 12.37
N GLY A 155 -6.76 5.25 12.04
CA GLY A 155 -7.21 6.25 13.02
C GLY A 155 -8.60 6.00 13.58
N GLN A 156 -9.30 4.94 13.18
CA GLN A 156 -10.62 4.58 13.72
C GLN A 156 -10.48 3.82 15.06
N ASP A 157 -11.37 4.09 16.01
CA ASP A 157 -11.34 3.47 17.35
C ASP A 157 -11.34 1.94 17.32
N ASN A 158 -12.03 1.35 16.35
CA ASN A 158 -12.14 -0.11 16.18
C ASN A 158 -11.24 -0.65 15.04
N SER A 159 -10.09 -0.02 14.79
CA SER A 159 -9.15 -0.49 13.77
C SER A 159 -8.66 -1.90 14.08
N ILE A 160 -8.81 -2.78 13.10
CA ILE A 160 -8.36 -4.18 13.18
C ILE A 160 -6.88 -4.35 12.81
N PHE A 161 -6.27 -3.32 12.22
CA PHE A 161 -4.90 -3.36 11.75
C PHE A 161 -3.90 -3.29 12.90
N LYS A 162 -2.79 -4.01 12.77
CA LYS A 162 -1.69 -4.04 13.76
C LYS A 162 -0.52 -3.16 13.35
N ALA A 163 -0.34 -2.93 12.05
CA ALA A 163 0.65 -2.03 11.49
C ALA A 163 0.17 -1.46 10.15
N ALA A 164 0.73 -0.33 9.76
CA ALA A 164 0.42 0.32 8.50
C ALA A 164 1.69 0.79 7.77
N VAL A 165 1.63 0.81 6.45
CA VAL A 165 2.65 1.42 5.60
C VAL A 165 1.96 2.32 4.59
N GLN A 166 2.45 3.54 4.41
CA GLN A 166 2.07 4.39 3.30
C GLN A 166 3.28 4.69 2.41
N CYS A 167 3.10 4.48 1.12
CA CYS A 167 4.13 4.68 0.10
C CYS A 167 3.76 5.88 -0.76
N HIS A 168 4.69 6.85 -0.90
CA HIS A 168 4.46 8.09 -1.67
C HIS A 168 3.05 8.67 -1.44
N PRO A 169 2.69 9.00 -0.18
CA PRO A 169 1.32 9.32 0.18
C PRO A 169 0.81 10.60 -0.51
N ALA A 170 -0.40 10.54 -1.06
CA ALA A 170 -1.13 11.73 -1.45
C ALA A 170 -1.93 12.29 -0.28
N MET A 171 -2.21 13.59 -0.31
CA MET A 171 -3.04 14.28 0.70
C MET A 171 -2.54 14.01 2.14
N LEU A 172 -1.22 13.98 2.31
CA LEU A 172 -0.58 13.80 3.61
C LEU A 172 -0.96 14.99 4.50
N ASP A 173 -1.67 14.70 5.58
CA ASP A 173 -2.08 15.69 6.57
C ASP A 173 -1.46 15.33 7.92
N PRO A 174 -0.54 16.16 8.46
CA PRO A 174 0.08 15.91 9.76
C PRO A 174 -0.92 15.74 10.92
N GLU A 175 -2.11 16.33 10.83
CA GLU A 175 -3.12 16.19 11.88
C GLU A 175 -3.77 14.80 11.91
N ASP A 176 -3.81 14.10 10.78
CA ASP A 176 -4.30 12.72 10.75
C ASP A 176 -3.37 11.77 11.52
N ALA A 177 -2.06 12.04 11.53
CA ALA A 177 -1.08 11.22 12.25
C ALA A 177 -1.39 11.10 13.75
N LYS A 178 -1.97 12.13 14.35
CA LYS A 178 -2.35 12.15 15.78
C LYS A 178 -3.42 11.13 16.13
N LYS A 179 -4.21 10.69 15.12
CA LYS A 179 -5.28 9.71 15.28
C LYS A 179 -4.81 8.28 14.99
N VAL A 180 -3.68 8.12 14.30
CA VAL A 180 -3.14 6.79 13.99
C VAL A 180 -2.81 6.07 15.29
N ASN A 181 -3.44 4.92 15.51
CA ASN A 181 -3.33 4.16 16.76
C ASN A 181 -2.49 2.87 16.63
N VAL A 182 -1.79 2.69 15.53
CA VAL A 182 -0.90 1.55 15.24
C VAL A 182 0.48 2.04 14.79
N PRO A 183 1.54 1.22 14.86
CA PRO A 183 2.80 1.53 14.21
C PRO A 183 2.62 1.82 12.72
N MET A 184 3.25 2.89 12.21
CA MET A 184 3.12 3.31 10.82
C MET A 184 4.45 3.68 10.19
N ALA A 185 4.73 3.13 8.99
CA ALA A 185 5.82 3.58 8.15
C ALA A 185 5.32 4.53 7.05
N VAL A 186 6.15 5.54 6.75
CA VAL A 186 5.94 6.50 5.64
C VAL A 186 7.15 6.44 4.73
N LEU A 187 6.98 5.97 3.51
CA LEU A 187 8.00 5.91 2.46
C LEU A 187 7.70 7.00 1.43
N ALA A 188 8.17 8.21 1.70
CA ALA A 188 7.91 9.37 0.87
C ALA A 188 8.81 9.40 -0.37
N SER A 189 8.36 10.05 -1.44
CA SER A 189 9.18 10.44 -2.58
C SER A 189 9.69 11.87 -2.42
N LYS A 190 10.44 12.37 -3.40
CA LYS A 190 10.87 13.77 -3.44
C LYS A 190 9.74 14.77 -3.71
N ASP A 191 8.59 14.27 -4.18
CA ASP A 191 7.47 15.12 -4.60
C ASP A 191 6.51 15.44 -3.43
N GLU A 192 6.58 14.70 -2.31
CA GLU A 192 5.83 15.05 -1.09
C GLU A 192 6.50 16.23 -0.38
N ASN A 193 5.67 17.12 0.22
CA ASN A 193 6.20 18.26 0.97
C ASN A 193 7.03 17.77 2.17
N PRO A 194 8.33 18.07 2.25
CA PRO A 194 9.20 17.57 3.30
C PRO A 194 8.81 18.04 4.71
N GLU A 195 8.25 19.24 4.85
CA GLU A 195 7.77 19.73 6.14
C GLU A 195 6.54 18.93 6.64
N ASP A 196 5.63 18.59 5.72
CA ASP A 196 4.45 17.80 6.08
C ASP A 196 4.84 16.36 6.40
N VAL A 197 5.82 15.79 5.69
CA VAL A 197 6.38 14.45 5.97
C VAL A 197 7.02 14.43 7.36
N GLU A 198 7.84 15.41 7.69
CA GLU A 198 8.48 15.53 9.01
C GLU A 198 7.43 15.71 10.11
N LYS A 199 6.50 16.66 9.94
CA LYS A 199 5.42 16.92 10.91
C LYS A 199 4.52 15.69 11.11
N PHE A 200 4.20 14.97 10.02
CA PHE A 200 3.43 13.73 10.11
C PHE A 200 4.16 12.69 10.97
N GLY A 201 5.46 12.48 10.72
CA GLY A 201 6.28 11.56 11.51
C GLY A 201 6.33 11.95 13.00
N ASN A 202 6.52 13.24 13.29
CA ASN A 202 6.58 13.77 14.67
C ASN A 202 5.22 13.67 15.40
N ASN A 203 4.12 13.67 14.68
CA ASN A 203 2.77 13.57 15.23
C ASN A 203 2.31 12.12 15.49
N LEU A 204 3.03 11.10 14.99
CA LEU A 204 2.70 9.72 15.26
C LEU A 204 2.79 9.39 16.75
N THR A 205 1.73 8.83 17.31
CA THR A 205 1.65 8.46 18.73
C THR A 205 2.15 7.04 19.02
N LYS A 206 2.37 6.24 17.98
CA LYS A 206 2.90 4.87 18.02
C LYS A 206 4.23 4.82 17.27
N PRO A 207 5.03 3.74 17.43
CA PRO A 207 6.29 3.62 16.73
C PRO A 207 6.16 3.92 15.24
N GLY A 208 6.90 4.90 14.76
CA GLY A 208 6.92 5.34 13.37
C GLY A 208 8.25 5.07 12.69
N TYR A 209 8.21 4.96 11.38
CA TYR A 209 9.37 4.99 10.51
C TYR A 209 9.08 5.93 9.36
N VAL A 210 9.90 6.94 9.15
CA VAL A 210 9.73 7.92 8.07
C VAL A 210 11.02 7.99 7.26
N GLU A 211 10.91 7.74 5.97
CA GLU A 211 12.03 7.84 5.04
C GLU A 211 11.58 8.53 3.76
N THR A 212 12.38 9.49 3.29
CA THR A 212 12.23 10.07 1.95
C THR A 212 13.22 9.43 0.99
N PHE A 213 12.72 9.00 -0.17
CA PHE A 213 13.48 8.47 -1.30
C PHE A 213 13.76 9.61 -2.28
N PRO A 214 14.89 10.31 -2.16
CA PRO A 214 15.08 11.63 -2.76
C PRO A 214 15.28 11.60 -4.29
N THR A 215 15.57 10.43 -4.85
CA THR A 215 15.68 10.24 -6.30
C THR A 215 14.35 9.82 -6.94
N GLN A 216 13.37 9.41 -6.12
CA GLN A 216 12.12 8.84 -6.61
C GLN A 216 11.01 9.87 -6.73
N ILE A 217 10.16 9.68 -7.76
CA ILE A 217 8.95 10.49 -7.99
C ILE A 217 7.76 9.92 -7.25
N HIS A 218 6.70 10.72 -7.05
CA HIS A 218 5.41 10.22 -6.58
C HIS A 218 4.87 9.08 -7.48
N GLY A 219 4.55 7.94 -6.90
CA GLY A 219 4.07 6.74 -7.60
C GLY A 219 5.12 5.68 -7.89
N TRP A 220 6.37 5.86 -7.43
CA TRP A 220 7.52 5.01 -7.72
C TRP A 220 7.42 3.55 -7.23
N MET A 221 6.56 3.25 -6.26
CA MET A 221 6.30 1.86 -5.82
C MET A 221 5.05 1.25 -6.45
N ALA A 222 4.37 1.95 -7.35
CA ALA A 222 3.10 1.54 -7.95
C ALA A 222 3.06 1.88 -9.45
N ALA A 223 1.93 2.29 -10.00
CA ALA A 223 1.68 2.43 -11.43
C ALA A 223 2.70 3.29 -12.20
N ARG A 224 3.36 4.25 -11.56
CA ARG A 224 4.32 5.16 -12.20
C ARG A 224 5.78 4.71 -12.09
N SER A 225 6.02 3.53 -11.53
CA SER A 225 7.37 2.98 -11.43
C SER A 225 7.92 2.60 -12.80
N ASN A 226 8.98 3.27 -13.25
CA ASN A 226 9.69 2.88 -14.48
C ASN A 226 10.74 1.80 -14.16
N LEU A 227 10.31 0.55 -14.13
CA LEU A 227 11.17 -0.59 -13.79
C LEU A 227 12.21 -0.94 -14.87
N GLU A 228 12.24 -0.22 -16.00
CA GLU A 228 13.33 -0.31 -16.98
C GLU A 228 14.54 0.54 -16.58
N ASP A 229 14.36 1.50 -15.68
CA ASP A 229 15.42 2.27 -15.07
C ASP A 229 15.99 1.52 -13.86
N GLU A 230 17.28 1.20 -13.90
CA GLU A 230 17.93 0.40 -12.87
C GLU A 230 17.96 1.08 -11.49
N GLU A 231 18.00 2.42 -11.43
CA GLU A 231 17.92 3.15 -10.16
C GLU A 231 16.51 3.05 -9.58
N VAL A 232 15.48 3.29 -10.39
CA VAL A 232 14.08 3.16 -9.97
C VAL A 232 13.80 1.73 -9.50
N LYS A 233 14.25 0.74 -10.25
CA LYS A 233 14.10 -0.68 -9.93
C LYS A 233 14.75 -1.03 -8.58
N LYS A 234 16.00 -0.57 -8.36
CA LYS A 234 16.71 -0.77 -7.10
C LYS A 234 15.98 -0.13 -5.92
N GLU A 235 15.48 1.08 -6.08
CA GLU A 235 14.74 1.76 -5.03
C GLU A 235 13.36 1.12 -4.80
N TYR A 236 12.69 0.65 -5.86
CA TYR A 236 11.45 -0.14 -5.74
C TYR A 236 11.67 -1.41 -4.88
N GLU A 237 12.74 -2.19 -5.16
CA GLU A 237 13.12 -3.34 -4.36
C GLU A 237 13.41 -2.95 -2.90
N ARG A 238 14.14 -1.84 -2.70
CA ARG A 238 14.48 -1.32 -1.37
C ARG A 238 13.24 -0.88 -0.61
N GLY A 239 12.31 -0.20 -1.25
CA GLY A 239 11.05 0.22 -0.65
C GLY A 239 10.21 -0.96 -0.14
N TYR A 240 10.06 -2.01 -0.95
CA TYR A 240 9.35 -3.22 -0.51
C TYR A 240 10.08 -3.96 0.61
N LYS A 241 11.40 -3.99 0.58
CA LYS A 241 12.19 -4.55 1.68
C LYS A 241 11.95 -3.79 2.97
N THR A 242 12.01 -2.46 2.92
CA THR A 242 11.76 -1.59 4.08
C THR A 242 10.33 -1.80 4.62
N ALA A 243 9.33 -1.86 3.73
CA ALA A 243 7.95 -2.13 4.13
C ALA A 243 7.80 -3.49 4.83
N LEU A 244 8.41 -4.55 4.26
CA LEU A 244 8.37 -5.88 4.85
C LEU A 244 9.07 -5.95 6.20
N GLU A 245 10.26 -5.35 6.35
CA GLU A 245 11.00 -5.31 7.62
C GLU A 245 10.19 -4.59 8.70
N PHE A 246 9.50 -3.50 8.33
CA PHE A 246 8.62 -2.78 9.24
C PHE A 246 7.41 -3.63 9.66
N LEU A 247 6.72 -4.24 8.70
CA LEU A 247 5.55 -5.08 8.99
C LEU A 247 5.91 -6.31 9.83
N GLN A 248 7.04 -6.98 9.54
CA GLN A 248 7.50 -8.11 10.36
C GLN A 248 7.77 -7.76 11.81
N LYS A 249 8.23 -6.55 12.05
CA LYS A 249 8.56 -6.07 13.41
C LYS A 249 7.32 -5.72 14.22
N HIS A 250 6.23 -5.30 13.55
CA HIS A 250 5.10 -4.65 14.23
C HIS A 250 3.75 -5.34 14.06
N ALA A 251 3.64 -6.37 13.18
CA ALA A 251 2.37 -7.03 12.87
C ALA A 251 2.30 -8.52 13.20
#